data_d1346eaf795f11eb5ccd541fe573c092
#
_entry.id   d1346eaf795f11eb5ccd541fe573c092
#
_cell.length_a   1.000
_cell.length_b   1.000
_cell.length_c   1.000
_cell.angle_alpha   90.00
_cell.angle_beta   90.00
_cell.angle_gamma   90.00
#
_symmetry.space_group_name_H-M   'P 1'
#
loop_
_entity.id
_entity.type
_entity.pdbx_description
1 polymer ?
#
loop_
_entity_poly.entity_id
_entity_poly.type
_entity_poly.pdbx_seq_one_letter_code
_entity_poly.pdbx_strand_id
1 'polypeptide(L)'
;MKRTIPTALAVIIILTPTIFAGTRAFAQTDGARASATSAKEASLDNLTIRAIPPEYKTEASQAGKIERLDYKAGDDNKFAFVYVPYGYNRFTKYEVLYLMHGGGDNQGTFFGDAPNGNDLKNVVDHLIENGEMAPILIVMPTYVTRRRAGVGVPDAWNAILEFPEELTDALIPAVEGKYSTYAESTDDAGLTASRDHRAFGGFSMGSAATWLVFQTRMKHFARFIPISGDCWTVERQGGRSKSDETAKALADSVKEQGYASDGFKIVAITGDHDIAEPCMTPMLDAMKRIPETFAAEGADANVWYFVKKGGWHSVADVKEYLYNLLPVLY
;
A
#
# COMPACT_ATOMS: atom_id res chain seq x y z
N MET A 1 27.81 28.88 74.92
CA MET A 1 29.08 28.47 74.32
C MET A 1 28.86 28.31 72.82
N LYS A 2 29.32 29.34 72.07
CA LYS A 2 29.20 29.36 70.57
C LYS A 2 30.45 28.71 70.03
N ARG A 3 30.31 27.66 69.20
CA ARG A 3 31.41 27.10 68.41
C ARG A 3 31.25 27.50 66.93
N THR A 4 32.24 28.26 66.51
CA THR A 4 32.46 28.71 65.12
C THR A 4 33.05 27.59 64.28
N ILE A 5 32.53 27.42 63.09
CA ILE A 5 33.02 26.47 62.03
C ILE A 5 33.85 27.33 61.06
N PRO A 6 35.07 26.94 60.68
CA PRO A 6 35.84 27.65 59.67
C PRO A 6 35.43 27.27 58.23
N THR A 7 35.36 28.32 57.42
CA THR A 7 35.08 28.24 55.95
C THR A 7 36.33 27.73 55.23
N ALA A 8 36.21 26.60 54.52
CA ALA A 8 37.26 26.11 53.63
C ALA A 8 37.07 26.71 52.23
N LEU A 9 38.10 27.40 51.75
CA LEU A 9 38.22 28.02 50.43
C LEU A 9 38.57 26.90 49.41
N ALA A 10 37.71 26.55 48.48
CA ALA A 10 38.00 25.63 47.42
C ALA A 10 38.59 26.39 46.23
N VAL A 11 39.83 26.11 45.88
CA VAL A 11 40.50 26.58 44.67
C VAL A 11 40.08 25.70 43.49
N ILE A 12 39.36 26.28 42.53
CA ILE A 12 38.99 25.62 41.28
C ILE A 12 40.16 25.83 40.29
N ILE A 13 40.88 24.75 39.97
CA ILE A 13 41.85 24.73 38.86
C ILE A 13 41.09 24.42 37.59
N ILE A 14 40.98 25.40 36.69
CA ILE A 14 40.41 25.22 35.34
C ILE A 14 41.51 24.68 34.45
N LEU A 15 41.50 23.41 34.09
CA LEU A 15 42.29 22.79 33.07
C LEU A 15 41.61 22.97 31.70
N THR A 16 42.17 23.82 30.85
CA THR A 16 41.74 23.92 29.44
C THR A 16 42.36 22.77 28.62
N PRO A 17 41.57 21.98 27.90
CA PRO A 17 42.10 20.99 26.96
C PRO A 17 42.53 21.69 25.65
N THR A 18 43.82 21.60 25.32
CA THR A 18 44.38 21.98 24.03
C THR A 18 43.94 20.97 22.96
N ILE A 19 43.03 21.40 22.07
CA ILE A 19 42.61 20.56 20.94
C ILE A 19 43.70 20.61 19.87
N PHE A 20 44.40 19.49 19.68
CA PHE A 20 45.26 19.27 18.51
C PHE A 20 44.38 18.95 17.31
N ALA A 21 44.18 19.90 16.40
CA ALA A 21 43.56 19.71 15.11
C ALA A 21 44.51 18.96 14.16
N GLY A 22 44.40 17.65 14.14
CA GLY A 22 45.03 16.81 13.11
C GLY A 22 44.14 16.77 11.86
N THR A 23 44.43 17.61 10.88
CA THR A 23 43.84 17.54 9.54
C THR A 23 44.35 16.28 8.82
N ARG A 24 43.56 15.19 8.82
CA ARG A 24 43.71 14.13 7.85
C ARG A 24 42.86 14.50 6.62
N ALA A 25 43.54 14.90 5.56
CA ALA A 25 42.97 14.99 4.23
C ALA A 25 42.56 13.56 3.77
N PHE A 26 41.27 13.30 3.72
CA PHE A 26 40.77 12.15 2.95
C PHE A 26 40.81 12.56 1.48
N ALA A 27 41.63 11.87 0.71
CA ALA A 27 41.61 11.95 -0.74
C ALA A 27 40.22 11.50 -1.23
N GLN A 28 39.49 12.44 -1.79
CA GLN A 28 38.22 12.21 -2.47
C GLN A 28 38.61 11.58 -3.81
N THR A 29 38.42 10.26 -3.94
CA THR A 29 38.48 9.58 -5.23
C THR A 29 37.22 10.00 -6.00
N ASP A 30 37.43 10.83 -7.02
CA ASP A 30 36.46 11.09 -8.09
C ASP A 30 36.23 9.79 -8.87
N GLY A 31 35.30 8.95 -8.34
CA GLY A 31 34.76 7.79 -8.99
C GLY A 31 33.46 8.19 -9.66
N ALA A 32 33.49 8.36 -10.97
CA ALA A 32 32.45 8.27 -11.95
C ALA A 32 31.02 8.68 -11.46
N ARG A 33 30.72 9.97 -11.55
CA ARG A 33 29.36 10.47 -11.62
C ARG A 33 28.77 10.02 -12.95
N ALA A 34 28.25 8.78 -12.99
CA ALA A 34 27.42 8.32 -14.08
C ALA A 34 26.26 9.32 -14.21
N SER A 35 26.10 9.85 -15.41
CA SER A 35 25.06 10.75 -15.86
C SER A 35 23.69 10.22 -15.38
N ALA A 36 23.16 10.82 -14.33
CA ALA A 36 21.76 10.72 -14.04
C ALA A 36 21.03 11.48 -15.15
N THR A 37 20.66 10.78 -16.22
CA THR A 37 19.56 11.19 -17.08
C THR A 37 18.39 11.47 -16.16
N SER A 38 17.92 12.73 -16.11
CA SER A 38 16.78 13.15 -15.31
C SER A 38 15.62 12.20 -15.64
N ALA A 39 15.36 11.22 -14.78
CA ALA A 39 14.11 10.50 -14.79
C ALA A 39 13.06 11.60 -14.54
N LYS A 40 12.24 11.90 -15.55
CA LYS A 40 11.08 12.75 -15.43
C LYS A 40 10.28 12.14 -14.28
N GLU A 41 10.08 12.87 -13.19
CA GLU A 41 9.36 12.36 -12.03
C GLU A 41 8.07 11.70 -12.52
N ALA A 42 7.97 10.40 -12.32
CA ALA A 42 6.77 9.66 -12.65
C ALA A 42 5.68 10.13 -11.69
N SER A 43 4.57 10.60 -12.25
CA SER A 43 3.39 11.02 -11.47
C SER A 43 2.17 10.30 -12.01
N LEU A 44 1.13 10.20 -11.19
CA LEU A 44 -0.15 9.62 -11.61
C LEU A 44 -0.73 10.34 -12.84
N ASP A 45 -0.54 11.65 -12.97
CA ASP A 45 -1.08 12.44 -14.09
C ASP A 45 -0.45 12.07 -15.46
N ASN A 46 0.76 11.51 -15.45
CA ASN A 46 1.50 11.15 -16.65
C ASN A 46 1.75 9.62 -16.75
N LEU A 47 1.06 8.83 -15.94
CA LEU A 47 1.28 7.40 -15.90
C LEU A 47 0.85 6.73 -17.21
N THR A 48 1.76 5.94 -17.77
CA THR A 48 1.48 5.07 -18.93
C THR A 48 1.81 3.64 -18.54
N ILE A 49 0.86 2.73 -18.74
CA ILE A 49 1.04 1.33 -18.41
C ILE A 49 1.93 0.65 -19.45
N ARG A 50 3.13 0.28 -19.04
CA ARG A 50 4.16 -0.38 -19.86
C ARG A 50 4.28 -1.84 -19.45
N ALA A 51 4.71 -2.67 -20.40
CA ALA A 51 5.09 -4.05 -20.12
C ALA A 51 6.30 -4.12 -19.16
N ILE A 52 6.33 -5.15 -18.33
CA ILE A 52 7.48 -5.42 -17.45
C ILE A 52 8.68 -5.82 -18.30
N PRO A 53 9.84 -5.17 -18.17
CA PRO A 53 11.07 -5.59 -18.83
C PRO A 53 11.44 -7.03 -18.42
N PRO A 54 11.87 -7.89 -19.36
CA PRO A 54 12.19 -9.30 -19.06
C PRO A 54 13.22 -9.46 -17.93
N GLU A 55 14.21 -8.58 -17.87
CA GLU A 55 15.26 -8.56 -16.84
C GLU A 55 14.72 -8.36 -15.43
N TYR A 56 13.61 -7.63 -15.25
CA TYR A 56 12.96 -7.44 -13.95
C TYR A 56 12.28 -8.71 -13.41
N LYS A 57 12.03 -9.71 -14.27
CA LYS A 57 11.43 -10.99 -13.86
C LYS A 57 12.46 -11.98 -13.32
N THR A 58 13.75 -11.70 -13.48
CA THR A 58 14.85 -12.50 -12.93
C THR A 58 15.17 -12.07 -11.50
N GLU A 59 15.89 -12.89 -10.75
CA GLU A 59 16.28 -12.58 -9.37
C GLU A 59 17.20 -11.35 -9.34
N ALA A 60 16.87 -10.37 -8.50
CA ALA A 60 17.68 -9.18 -8.25
C ALA A 60 18.83 -9.48 -7.30
N SER A 61 19.92 -8.71 -7.36
CA SER A 61 21.07 -8.87 -6.44
C SER A 61 20.71 -8.46 -5.01
N GLN A 62 19.77 -7.54 -4.86
CA GLN A 62 19.18 -7.12 -3.58
C GLN A 62 17.77 -7.68 -3.44
N ALA A 63 17.67 -8.99 -3.28
CA ALA A 63 16.39 -9.69 -3.20
C ALA A 63 15.73 -9.56 -1.82
N GLY A 64 14.50 -9.10 -1.79
CA GLY A 64 13.60 -9.21 -0.65
C GLY A 64 13.12 -10.65 -0.44
N LYS A 65 12.24 -10.86 0.52
CA LYS A 65 11.70 -12.18 0.86
C LYS A 65 10.20 -12.12 1.09
N ILE A 66 9.54 -13.26 0.96
CA ILE A 66 8.16 -13.44 1.39
C ILE A 66 8.16 -14.12 2.75
N GLU A 67 7.57 -13.48 3.75
CA GLU A 67 7.36 -14.06 5.06
C GLU A 67 5.90 -14.47 5.24
N ARG A 68 5.69 -15.57 5.95
CA ARG A 68 4.37 -15.95 6.46
C ARG A 68 4.14 -15.24 7.81
N LEU A 69 3.00 -14.57 7.94
CA LEU A 69 2.50 -13.99 9.17
C LEU A 69 1.22 -14.69 9.58
N ASP A 70 1.25 -15.45 10.66
CA ASP A 70 0.07 -16.05 11.27
C ASP A 70 -0.59 -15.05 12.22
N TYR A 71 -1.94 -14.99 12.20
CA TYR A 71 -2.74 -14.12 13.07
C TYR A 71 -4.08 -14.78 13.42
N LYS A 72 -4.75 -14.26 14.44
CA LYS A 72 -6.10 -14.68 14.82
C LYS A 72 -7.13 -13.67 14.35
N ALA A 73 -8.16 -14.15 13.66
CA ALA A 73 -9.35 -13.39 13.29
C ALA A 73 -10.56 -14.01 14.00
N GLY A 74 -10.92 -13.48 15.15
CA GLY A 74 -11.89 -14.15 16.05
C GLY A 74 -11.39 -15.52 16.47
N ASP A 75 -12.16 -16.56 16.18
CA ASP A 75 -11.81 -17.96 16.45
C ASP A 75 -10.94 -18.61 15.36
N ASP A 76 -10.79 -17.98 14.18
CA ASP A 76 -10.07 -18.53 13.06
C ASP A 76 -8.56 -18.22 13.15
N ASN A 77 -7.73 -19.25 12.96
CA ASN A 77 -6.31 -19.06 12.72
C ASN A 77 -6.09 -18.84 11.22
N LYS A 78 -5.63 -17.65 10.87
CA LYS A 78 -5.37 -17.24 9.49
C LYS A 78 -3.90 -16.88 9.30
N PHE A 79 -3.50 -16.68 8.08
CA PHE A 79 -2.19 -16.13 7.77
C PHE A 79 -2.26 -15.23 6.54
N ALA A 80 -1.33 -14.29 6.48
CA ALA A 80 -1.02 -13.49 5.30
C ALA A 80 0.42 -13.77 4.85
N PHE A 81 0.73 -13.55 3.58
CA PHE A 81 2.10 -13.38 3.15
C PHE A 81 2.48 -11.91 3.20
N VAL A 82 3.74 -11.63 3.54
CA VAL A 82 4.29 -10.28 3.61
C VAL A 82 5.58 -10.22 2.80
N TYR A 83 5.61 -9.40 1.77
CA TYR A 83 6.85 -9.03 1.13
C TYR A 83 7.62 -8.08 2.03
N VAL A 84 8.84 -8.47 2.35
CA VAL A 84 9.78 -7.71 3.18
C VAL A 84 10.98 -7.34 2.30
N PRO A 85 11.26 -6.05 2.07
CA PRO A 85 12.28 -5.60 1.15
C PRO A 85 13.70 -5.98 1.62
N TYR A 86 14.64 -6.06 0.67
CA TYR A 86 16.06 -6.22 0.98
C TYR A 86 16.53 -5.14 1.95
N GLY A 87 17.38 -5.50 2.89
CA GLY A 87 17.91 -4.56 3.86
C GLY A 87 16.89 -4.02 4.88
N TYR A 88 15.70 -4.63 4.96
CA TYR A 88 14.71 -4.27 5.97
C TYR A 88 15.35 -4.20 7.37
N ASN A 89 15.08 -3.10 8.08
CA ASN A 89 15.50 -2.95 9.46
C ASN A 89 14.39 -2.27 10.30
N ARG A 90 14.34 -2.59 11.58
CA ARG A 90 13.29 -2.12 12.51
C ARG A 90 13.41 -0.65 12.92
N PHE A 91 14.44 0.06 12.48
CA PHE A 91 14.66 1.48 12.82
C PHE A 91 14.24 2.42 11.68
N THR A 92 13.91 1.86 10.51
CA THR A 92 13.35 2.58 9.37
C THR A 92 11.86 2.34 9.34
N LYS A 93 11.06 3.40 9.11
CA LYS A 93 9.61 3.29 8.93
C LYS A 93 9.30 3.00 7.46
N TYR A 94 8.37 2.07 7.22
CA TYR A 94 7.98 1.64 5.88
C TYR A 94 6.51 1.93 5.62
N GLU A 95 6.20 2.35 4.39
CA GLU A 95 4.85 2.37 3.84
C GLU A 95 4.30 0.94 3.74
N VAL A 96 2.98 0.79 3.80
CA VAL A 96 2.34 -0.53 3.75
C VAL A 96 1.23 -0.57 2.71
N LEU A 97 1.30 -1.53 1.80
CA LEU A 97 0.21 -1.88 0.89
C LEU A 97 -0.41 -3.21 1.31
N TYR A 98 -1.70 -3.22 1.57
CA TYR A 98 -2.51 -4.43 1.71
C TYR A 98 -3.12 -4.76 0.35
N LEU A 99 -2.77 -5.91 -0.25
CA LEU A 99 -3.11 -6.29 -1.62
C LEU A 99 -3.93 -7.59 -1.64
N MET A 100 -5.23 -7.46 -1.90
CA MET A 100 -6.20 -8.57 -1.88
C MET A 100 -6.30 -9.25 -3.25
N HIS A 101 -6.31 -10.58 -3.23
CA HIS A 101 -6.47 -11.44 -4.40
C HIS A 101 -7.90 -11.47 -4.98
N GLY A 102 -8.07 -12.05 -6.15
CA GLY A 102 -9.35 -12.25 -6.84
C GLY A 102 -10.16 -13.44 -6.33
N GLY A 103 -11.30 -13.68 -6.96
CA GLY A 103 -12.15 -14.83 -6.69
C GLY A 103 -11.48 -16.14 -7.11
N GLY A 104 -11.46 -17.11 -6.21
CA GLY A 104 -10.82 -18.42 -6.45
C GLY A 104 -9.31 -18.46 -6.22
N ASP A 105 -8.70 -17.33 -5.93
CA ASP A 105 -7.28 -17.15 -5.66
C ASP A 105 -6.95 -17.26 -4.14
N ASN A 106 -5.70 -16.96 -3.79
CA ASN A 106 -5.19 -17.00 -2.42
C ASN A 106 -4.05 -16.00 -2.19
N GLN A 107 -3.46 -16.00 -1.00
CA GLN A 107 -2.37 -15.11 -0.59
C GLN A 107 -1.14 -15.18 -1.51
N GLY A 108 -0.86 -16.34 -2.13
CA GLY A 108 0.29 -16.54 -3.01
C GLY A 108 0.08 -16.06 -4.46
N THR A 109 -1.11 -15.63 -4.82
CA THR A 109 -1.48 -15.34 -6.23
C THR A 109 -0.54 -14.33 -6.89
N PHE A 110 -0.20 -13.25 -6.23
CA PHE A 110 0.61 -12.19 -6.85
C PHE A 110 2.12 -12.41 -6.68
N PHE A 111 2.57 -12.68 -5.46
CA PHE A 111 3.98 -12.73 -5.11
C PHE A 111 4.54 -14.15 -4.96
N GLY A 112 3.70 -15.18 -5.12
CA GLY A 112 4.08 -16.58 -4.82
C GLY A 112 4.13 -16.86 -3.33
N ASP A 113 4.58 -18.07 -3.01
CA ASP A 113 4.62 -18.57 -1.63
C ASP A 113 5.95 -18.21 -0.94
N ALA A 114 5.91 -18.16 0.39
CA ALA A 114 7.09 -18.00 1.23
C ALA A 114 8.03 -19.23 1.12
N PRO A 115 9.37 -19.05 1.16
CA PRO A 115 10.07 -17.77 1.31
C PRO A 115 10.44 -17.08 -0.01
N ASN A 116 10.40 -17.75 -1.13
CA ASN A 116 11.10 -17.36 -2.36
C ASN A 116 10.29 -16.38 -3.23
N GLY A 117 8.94 -16.51 -3.21
CA GLY A 117 8.11 -15.69 -4.08
C GLY A 117 8.14 -16.12 -5.55
N ASN A 118 7.76 -15.19 -6.44
CA ASN A 118 7.73 -15.38 -7.89
C ASN A 118 8.27 -14.15 -8.64
N ASP A 119 8.03 -14.08 -9.95
CA ASP A 119 8.49 -13.00 -10.82
C ASP A 119 8.03 -11.59 -10.39
N LEU A 120 6.85 -11.40 -9.80
CA LEU A 120 6.44 -10.09 -9.31
C LEU A 120 7.27 -9.64 -8.10
N LYS A 121 7.68 -10.58 -7.24
CA LYS A 121 8.65 -10.27 -6.17
C LYS A 121 9.94 -9.71 -6.77
N ASN A 122 10.47 -10.37 -7.79
CA ASN A 122 11.69 -9.94 -8.47
C ASN A 122 11.51 -8.55 -9.11
N VAL A 123 10.35 -8.28 -9.72
CA VAL A 123 10.01 -6.95 -10.28
C VAL A 123 10.08 -5.87 -9.20
N VAL A 124 9.51 -6.11 -8.03
CA VAL A 124 9.53 -5.14 -6.92
C VAL A 124 10.96 -4.98 -6.38
N ASP A 125 11.72 -6.06 -6.29
CA ASP A 125 13.13 -6.01 -5.89
C ASP A 125 13.95 -5.13 -6.84
N HIS A 126 13.79 -5.29 -8.16
CA HIS A 126 14.47 -4.45 -9.16
C HIS A 126 14.05 -2.98 -9.09
N LEU A 127 12.76 -2.69 -8.90
CA LEU A 127 12.28 -1.31 -8.72
C LEU A 127 12.95 -0.63 -7.52
N ILE A 128 13.12 -1.36 -6.42
CA ILE A 128 13.78 -0.85 -5.21
C ILE A 128 15.30 -0.75 -5.43
N GLU A 129 15.95 -1.78 -5.97
CA GLU A 129 17.39 -1.83 -6.23
C GLU A 129 17.84 -0.70 -7.17
N ASN A 130 17.04 -0.40 -8.19
CA ASN A 130 17.30 0.67 -9.17
C ASN A 130 16.93 2.07 -8.65
N GLY A 131 16.35 2.18 -7.44
CA GLY A 131 15.90 3.44 -6.87
C GLY A 131 14.68 4.06 -7.57
N GLU A 132 13.90 3.23 -8.29
CA GLU A 132 12.68 3.66 -8.96
C GLU A 132 11.50 3.77 -7.99
N MET A 133 11.56 3.08 -6.85
CA MET A 133 10.64 3.23 -5.74
C MET A 133 11.34 3.08 -4.39
N ALA A 134 10.76 3.67 -3.36
CA ALA A 134 11.21 3.45 -1.98
C ALA A 134 10.87 2.02 -1.51
N PRO A 135 11.68 1.43 -0.59
CA PRO A 135 11.34 0.16 0.04
C PRO A 135 9.97 0.22 0.75
N ILE A 136 9.13 -0.79 0.52
CA ILE A 136 7.76 -0.91 1.01
C ILE A 136 7.49 -2.31 1.60
N LEU A 137 6.55 -2.40 2.53
CA LEU A 137 5.94 -3.67 2.93
C LEU A 137 4.68 -3.92 2.10
N ILE A 138 4.53 -5.14 1.53
CA ILE A 138 3.30 -5.51 0.82
C ILE A 138 2.72 -6.74 1.50
N VAL A 139 1.50 -6.61 1.99
CA VAL A 139 0.77 -7.64 2.73
C VAL A 139 -0.26 -8.27 1.82
N MET A 140 -0.21 -9.56 1.61
CA MET A 140 -1.16 -10.34 0.82
C MET A 140 -2.04 -11.16 1.76
N PRO A 141 -3.22 -10.64 2.16
CA PRO A 141 -4.19 -11.36 2.98
C PRO A 141 -5.11 -12.24 2.14
N THR A 142 -6.05 -12.91 2.81
CA THR A 142 -7.20 -13.55 2.17
C THR A 142 -8.48 -13.29 2.95
N TYR A 143 -9.58 -13.05 2.24
CA TYR A 143 -10.93 -13.04 2.82
C TYR A 143 -11.47 -14.47 3.05
N VAL A 144 -10.82 -15.51 2.50
CA VAL A 144 -11.26 -16.89 2.67
C VAL A 144 -11.00 -17.37 4.09
N THR A 145 -12.00 -17.95 4.72
CA THR A 145 -11.92 -18.60 6.03
C THR A 145 -12.00 -20.12 5.87
N ARG A 146 -11.59 -20.89 6.91
CA ARG A 146 -11.76 -22.36 6.89
C ARG A 146 -13.21 -22.77 6.71
N ARG A 147 -14.16 -21.99 7.22
CA ARG A 147 -15.61 -22.26 7.11
C ARG A 147 -16.13 -22.05 5.71
N ARG A 148 -15.40 -21.28 4.87
CA ARG A 148 -15.83 -20.87 3.52
C ARG A 148 -14.83 -21.29 2.44
N ALA A 149 -13.89 -22.19 2.75
CA ALA A 149 -12.94 -22.72 1.78
C ALA A 149 -13.68 -23.52 0.69
N GLY A 150 -13.45 -23.18 -0.57
CA GLY A 150 -14.05 -23.88 -1.71
C GLY A 150 -15.50 -23.52 -2.05
N VAL A 151 -16.05 -22.46 -1.46
CA VAL A 151 -17.40 -21.97 -1.75
C VAL A 151 -17.43 -21.02 -2.96
N GLY A 152 -18.55 -21.01 -3.67
CA GLY A 152 -18.74 -20.20 -4.86
C GLY A 152 -18.83 -18.69 -4.60
N VAL A 153 -18.95 -17.90 -5.66
CA VAL A 153 -18.93 -16.43 -5.63
C VAL A 153 -19.90 -15.78 -4.64
N PRO A 154 -21.15 -16.25 -4.41
CA PRO A 154 -22.03 -15.65 -3.41
C PRO A 154 -21.48 -15.71 -1.99
N ASP A 155 -20.86 -16.83 -1.63
CA ASP A 155 -20.28 -17.00 -0.28
C ASP A 155 -18.96 -16.24 -0.14
N ALA A 156 -18.20 -16.07 -1.23
CA ALA A 156 -17.02 -15.24 -1.26
C ALA A 156 -17.39 -13.75 -1.02
N TRP A 157 -18.50 -13.26 -1.56
CA TRP A 157 -18.97 -11.90 -1.27
C TRP A 157 -19.33 -11.72 0.20
N ASN A 158 -20.01 -12.69 0.81
CA ASN A 158 -20.29 -12.65 2.25
C ASN A 158 -19.01 -12.62 3.09
N ALA A 159 -17.96 -13.35 2.67
CA ALA A 159 -16.64 -13.29 3.33
C ALA A 159 -15.97 -11.93 3.17
N ILE A 160 -16.14 -11.27 2.01
CA ILE A 160 -15.64 -9.91 1.76
C ILE A 160 -16.38 -8.90 2.65
N LEU A 161 -17.70 -9.04 2.87
CA LEU A 161 -18.46 -8.15 3.74
C LEU A 161 -17.99 -8.20 5.21
N GLU A 162 -17.49 -9.34 5.66
CA GLU A 162 -16.92 -9.50 7.02
C GLU A 162 -15.45 -9.05 7.13
N PHE A 163 -14.73 -8.99 6.01
CA PHE A 163 -13.28 -8.76 5.98
C PHE A 163 -12.82 -7.38 6.52
N PRO A 164 -13.53 -6.25 6.36
CA PRO A 164 -13.09 -4.96 6.90
C PRO A 164 -12.92 -4.95 8.43
N GLU A 165 -13.71 -5.73 9.18
CA GLU A 165 -13.52 -5.87 10.63
C GLU A 165 -12.25 -6.69 10.92
N GLU A 166 -12.09 -7.84 10.26
CA GLU A 166 -10.88 -8.65 10.38
C GLU A 166 -9.62 -7.84 10.03
N LEU A 167 -9.68 -7.03 8.97
CA LEU A 167 -8.58 -6.19 8.51
C LEU A 167 -8.10 -5.24 9.61
N THR A 168 -9.03 -4.52 10.26
CA THR A 168 -8.69 -3.48 11.24
C THR A 168 -8.44 -4.03 12.64
N ASP A 169 -9.16 -5.07 13.05
CA ASP A 169 -9.14 -5.57 14.41
C ASP A 169 -8.08 -6.68 14.63
N ALA A 170 -7.64 -7.32 13.53
CA ALA A 170 -6.71 -8.44 13.63
C ALA A 170 -5.48 -8.31 12.73
N LEU A 171 -5.67 -8.12 11.42
CA LEU A 171 -4.55 -8.19 10.47
C LEU A 171 -3.61 -6.99 10.59
N ILE A 172 -4.13 -5.74 10.56
CA ILE A 172 -3.29 -4.54 10.67
C ILE A 172 -2.52 -4.54 11.99
N PRO A 173 -3.13 -4.78 13.17
CA PRO A 173 -2.39 -4.89 14.42
C PRO A 173 -1.31 -5.97 14.42
N ALA A 174 -1.55 -7.13 13.80
CA ALA A 174 -0.57 -8.20 13.70
C ALA A 174 0.62 -7.83 12.79
N VAL A 175 0.36 -7.17 11.65
CA VAL A 175 1.39 -6.70 10.72
C VAL A 175 2.21 -5.57 11.35
N GLU A 176 1.55 -4.50 11.79
CA GLU A 176 2.22 -3.29 12.23
C GLU A 176 2.77 -3.39 13.65
N GLY A 177 2.34 -4.41 14.41
CA GLY A 177 3.00 -4.81 15.66
C GLY A 177 4.27 -5.64 15.46
N LYS A 178 4.42 -6.30 14.28
CA LYS A 178 5.62 -7.10 13.95
C LYS A 178 6.65 -6.30 13.14
N TYR A 179 6.19 -5.53 12.18
CA TYR A 179 7.06 -4.80 11.25
C TYR A 179 7.11 -3.30 11.61
N SER A 180 8.22 -2.65 11.27
CA SER A 180 8.39 -1.22 11.47
C SER A 180 7.63 -0.45 10.38
N THR A 181 6.56 0.21 10.78
CA THR A 181 5.72 1.05 9.93
C THR A 181 5.63 2.46 10.51
N TYR A 182 4.82 3.31 9.93
CA TYR A 182 4.55 4.63 10.48
C TYR A 182 3.61 4.61 11.69
N ALA A 183 2.95 3.48 11.98
CA ALA A 183 2.15 3.34 13.20
C ALA A 183 3.06 3.30 14.44
N GLU A 184 2.81 4.20 15.39
CA GLU A 184 3.55 4.25 16.65
C GLU A 184 2.97 3.30 17.70
N SER A 185 1.69 2.95 17.54
CA SER A 185 1.00 1.91 18.29
C SER A 185 0.00 1.19 17.39
N THR A 186 -0.44 0.00 17.81
CA THR A 186 -1.43 -0.80 17.08
C THR A 186 -2.85 -0.62 17.62
N ASP A 187 -3.06 0.32 18.53
CA ASP A 187 -4.40 0.75 18.92
C ASP A 187 -5.04 1.64 17.84
N ASP A 188 -6.32 1.88 17.99
CA ASP A 188 -7.09 2.67 17.02
C ASP A 188 -6.53 4.09 16.78
N ALA A 189 -5.99 4.72 17.81
CA ALA A 189 -5.42 6.08 17.69
C ALA A 189 -4.12 6.08 16.86
N GLY A 190 -3.19 5.15 17.14
CA GLY A 190 -1.93 5.03 16.40
C GLY A 190 -2.15 4.61 14.95
N LEU A 191 -3.09 3.67 14.71
CA LEU A 191 -3.46 3.25 13.36
C LEU A 191 -4.15 4.37 12.56
N THR A 192 -4.95 5.21 13.20
CA THR A 192 -5.56 6.39 12.58
C THR A 192 -4.52 7.45 12.24
N ALA A 193 -3.60 7.73 13.15
CA ALA A 193 -2.54 8.73 12.94
C ALA A 193 -1.60 8.39 11.78
N SER A 194 -1.43 7.09 11.47
CA SER A 194 -0.56 6.60 10.40
C SER A 194 -1.30 6.26 9.08
N ARG A 195 -2.58 6.63 8.95
CA ARG A 195 -3.42 6.27 7.79
C ARG A 195 -2.86 6.66 6.42
N ASP A 196 -2.14 7.78 6.36
CA ASP A 196 -1.57 8.32 5.12
C ASP A 196 -0.41 7.47 4.56
N HIS A 197 0.12 6.58 5.40
CA HIS A 197 1.18 5.64 5.08
C HIS A 197 0.65 4.22 4.78
N ARG A 198 -0.69 4.10 4.56
CA ARG A 198 -1.33 2.81 4.34
C ARG A 198 -2.23 2.86 3.12
N ALA A 199 -2.02 1.89 2.22
CA ALA A 199 -2.85 1.67 1.04
C ALA A 199 -3.58 0.32 1.13
N PHE A 200 -4.79 0.26 0.57
CA PHE A 200 -5.50 -0.98 0.31
C PHE A 200 -5.82 -1.10 -1.17
N GLY A 201 -5.52 -2.24 -1.76
CA GLY A 201 -5.82 -2.54 -3.15
C GLY A 201 -6.18 -4.00 -3.35
N GLY A 202 -6.71 -4.31 -4.52
CA GLY A 202 -7.01 -5.70 -4.85
C GLY A 202 -7.60 -5.88 -6.23
N PHE A 203 -7.52 -7.12 -6.71
CA PHE A 203 -7.93 -7.53 -8.04
C PHE A 203 -9.30 -8.21 -8.04
N SER A 204 -10.17 -7.87 -9.01
CA SER A 204 -11.45 -8.55 -9.22
C SER A 204 -12.33 -8.50 -7.95
N MET A 205 -12.59 -9.62 -7.31
CA MET A 205 -13.25 -9.64 -6.00
C MET A 205 -12.44 -8.89 -4.92
N GLY A 206 -11.12 -8.85 -5.00
CA GLY A 206 -10.27 -7.99 -4.18
C GLY A 206 -10.49 -6.49 -4.46
N SER A 207 -10.86 -6.13 -5.70
CA SER A 207 -11.30 -4.77 -6.02
C SER A 207 -12.64 -4.43 -5.36
N ALA A 208 -13.62 -5.35 -5.40
CA ALA A 208 -14.87 -5.17 -4.65
C ALA A 208 -14.62 -5.00 -3.14
N ALA A 209 -13.65 -5.76 -2.58
CA ALA A 209 -13.18 -5.56 -1.22
C ALA A 209 -12.53 -4.18 -1.02
N THR A 210 -11.78 -3.68 -2.01
CA THR A 210 -11.17 -2.33 -1.96
C THR A 210 -12.22 -1.24 -1.86
N TRP A 211 -13.27 -1.31 -2.65
CA TRP A 211 -14.39 -0.38 -2.56
C TRP A 211 -15.13 -0.45 -1.22
N LEU A 212 -15.28 -1.64 -0.66
CA LEU A 212 -15.89 -1.80 0.66
C LEU A 212 -14.99 -1.24 1.78
N VAL A 213 -13.68 -1.44 1.70
CA VAL A 213 -12.71 -0.83 2.64
C VAL A 213 -12.73 0.69 2.50
N PHE A 214 -12.81 1.24 1.28
CA PHE A 214 -13.01 2.67 1.05
C PHE A 214 -14.27 3.19 1.77
N GLN A 215 -15.41 2.52 1.59
CA GLN A 215 -16.67 2.94 2.19
C GLN A 215 -16.72 2.82 3.71
N THR A 216 -15.84 2.03 4.33
CA THR A 216 -15.99 1.71 5.76
C THR A 216 -14.74 1.92 6.61
N ARG A 217 -13.56 2.13 6.00
CA ARG A 217 -12.28 2.14 6.73
C ARG A 217 -11.33 3.28 6.30
N MET A 218 -11.86 4.38 5.79
CA MET A 218 -11.03 5.57 5.49
C MET A 218 -10.26 6.10 6.70
N LYS A 219 -10.74 5.82 7.90
CA LYS A 219 -10.05 6.09 9.15
C LYS A 219 -8.65 5.43 9.22
N HIS A 220 -8.46 4.31 8.55
CA HIS A 220 -7.22 3.55 8.57
C HIS A 220 -6.44 3.59 7.26
N PHE A 221 -7.04 4.07 6.18
CA PHE A 221 -6.44 4.08 4.84
C PHE A 221 -6.66 5.42 4.14
N ALA A 222 -5.62 5.92 3.47
CA ALA A 222 -5.74 7.11 2.63
C ALA A 222 -5.60 6.82 1.13
N ARG A 223 -5.15 5.62 0.74
CA ARG A 223 -4.94 5.25 -0.67
C ARG A 223 -5.66 3.95 -0.99
N PHE A 224 -6.37 3.94 -2.12
CA PHE A 224 -7.19 2.82 -2.57
C PHE A 224 -6.87 2.48 -4.02
N ILE A 225 -6.62 1.19 -4.30
CA ILE A 225 -6.18 0.72 -5.61
C ILE A 225 -7.13 -0.39 -6.09
N PRO A 226 -8.35 -0.06 -6.55
CA PRO A 226 -9.26 -1.03 -7.13
C PRO A 226 -8.77 -1.45 -8.52
N ILE A 227 -8.46 -2.75 -8.68
CA ILE A 227 -7.94 -3.35 -9.91
C ILE A 227 -9.00 -4.28 -10.50
N SER A 228 -9.46 -3.98 -11.71
CA SER A 228 -10.36 -4.85 -12.49
C SER A 228 -11.62 -5.28 -11.72
N GLY A 229 -12.34 -4.32 -11.11
CA GLY A 229 -13.59 -4.56 -10.40
C GLY A 229 -14.25 -3.29 -9.90
N ASP A 230 -15.57 -3.25 -9.95
CA ASP A 230 -16.41 -2.15 -9.49
C ASP A 230 -16.89 -2.33 -8.03
N CYS A 231 -17.59 -1.33 -7.52
CA CYS A 231 -18.20 -1.37 -6.20
C CYS A 231 -19.51 -2.20 -6.22
N TRP A 232 -19.61 -3.18 -5.30
CA TRP A 232 -20.74 -4.11 -5.23
C TRP A 232 -21.68 -3.84 -4.06
N THR A 233 -21.55 -2.74 -3.36
CA THR A 233 -22.34 -2.49 -2.15
C THR A 233 -23.78 -2.08 -2.43
N VAL A 234 -24.07 -1.40 -3.55
CA VAL A 234 -25.41 -1.07 -3.99
C VAL A 234 -26.06 -2.28 -4.69
N GLU A 235 -25.33 -2.84 -5.64
CA GLU A 235 -25.69 -4.03 -6.37
C GLU A 235 -24.43 -4.70 -6.87
N ARG A 236 -24.42 -6.03 -6.92
CA ARG A 236 -23.29 -6.77 -7.49
C ARG A 236 -23.13 -6.41 -8.98
N GLN A 237 -21.96 -5.94 -9.38
CA GLN A 237 -21.67 -5.37 -10.71
C GLN A 237 -22.56 -4.15 -11.03
N GLY A 238 -23.00 -3.43 -9.99
CA GLY A 238 -23.87 -2.26 -10.09
C GLY A 238 -23.24 -1.06 -10.78
N GLY A 239 -21.93 -1.04 -10.93
CA GLY A 239 -21.23 0.01 -11.67
C GLY A 239 -21.71 0.15 -13.12
N ARG A 240 -22.24 -0.93 -13.73
CA ARG A 240 -22.84 -0.89 -15.06
C ARG A 240 -24.31 -0.47 -15.04
N SER A 241 -25.12 -1.08 -14.19
CA SER A 241 -26.60 -0.92 -14.18
C SER A 241 -27.07 0.25 -13.33
N LYS A 242 -26.28 0.63 -12.31
CA LYS A 242 -26.59 1.63 -11.29
C LYS A 242 -25.39 2.54 -11.01
N SER A 243 -24.72 2.99 -12.07
CA SER A 243 -23.50 3.79 -11.98
C SER A 243 -23.67 5.05 -11.13
N ASP A 244 -24.75 5.81 -11.33
CA ASP A 244 -25.03 7.03 -10.57
C ASP A 244 -25.36 6.75 -9.11
N GLU A 245 -26.17 5.71 -8.84
CA GLU A 245 -26.48 5.31 -7.46
C GLU A 245 -25.24 4.82 -6.73
N THR A 246 -24.38 4.08 -7.41
CA THR A 246 -23.11 3.57 -6.85
C THR A 246 -22.15 4.72 -6.57
N ALA A 247 -21.96 5.65 -7.52
CA ALA A 247 -21.11 6.82 -7.31
C ALA A 247 -21.61 7.70 -6.17
N LYS A 248 -22.94 7.88 -6.08
CA LYS A 248 -23.56 8.60 -4.95
C LYS A 248 -23.30 7.92 -3.62
N ALA A 249 -23.49 6.60 -3.55
CA ALA A 249 -23.23 5.84 -2.32
C ALA A 249 -21.77 5.93 -1.87
N LEU A 250 -20.82 5.94 -2.81
CA LEU A 250 -19.40 6.18 -2.53
C LEU A 250 -19.17 7.61 -2.01
N ALA A 251 -19.80 8.64 -2.60
CA ALA A 251 -19.67 10.02 -2.13
C ALA A 251 -20.30 10.22 -0.75
N ASP A 252 -21.47 9.62 -0.51
CA ASP A 252 -22.13 9.68 0.79
C ASP A 252 -21.26 9.04 1.88
N SER A 253 -20.62 7.91 1.59
CA SER A 253 -19.74 7.23 2.55
C SER A 253 -18.51 8.06 2.93
N VAL A 254 -17.96 8.91 2.03
CA VAL A 254 -16.89 9.84 2.35
C VAL A 254 -17.34 10.84 3.41
N LYS A 255 -18.53 11.43 3.22
CA LYS A 255 -19.11 12.41 4.15
C LYS A 255 -19.48 11.77 5.50
N GLU A 256 -20.05 10.56 5.48
CA GLU A 256 -20.41 9.81 6.68
C GLU A 256 -19.18 9.46 7.54
N GLN A 257 -18.04 9.20 6.91
CA GLN A 257 -16.77 8.96 7.58
C GLN A 257 -16.04 10.27 7.99
N GLY A 258 -16.58 11.45 7.66
CA GLY A 258 -16.04 12.75 8.05
C GLY A 258 -14.87 13.22 7.20
N TYR A 259 -14.71 12.73 5.96
CA TYR A 259 -13.64 13.12 5.05
C TYR A 259 -14.12 14.06 3.94
N ALA A 260 -13.16 14.74 3.31
CA ALA A 260 -13.32 15.53 2.10
C ALA A 260 -12.41 14.99 0.98
N SER A 261 -12.44 15.59 -0.19
CA SER A 261 -11.69 15.16 -1.37
C SER A 261 -10.18 15.09 -1.17
N ASP A 262 -9.61 15.92 -0.30
CA ASP A 262 -8.18 15.90 0.06
C ASP A 262 -7.79 14.78 1.04
N GLY A 263 -8.78 14.12 1.63
CA GLY A 263 -8.57 13.07 2.63
C GLY A 263 -8.24 11.69 2.05
N PHE A 264 -8.22 11.48 0.74
CA PHE A 264 -7.95 10.18 0.13
C PHE A 264 -7.48 10.27 -1.33
N LYS A 265 -6.94 9.15 -1.82
CA LYS A 265 -6.62 8.95 -3.25
C LYS A 265 -7.15 7.61 -3.73
N ILE A 266 -7.74 7.59 -4.92
CA ILE A 266 -8.18 6.38 -5.61
C ILE A 266 -7.41 6.27 -6.93
N VAL A 267 -6.73 5.13 -7.13
CA VAL A 267 -6.03 4.80 -8.38
C VAL A 267 -6.65 3.54 -8.95
N ALA A 268 -7.66 3.71 -9.78
CA ALA A 268 -8.38 2.61 -10.41
C ALA A 268 -7.73 2.20 -11.73
N ILE A 269 -7.66 0.89 -12.01
CA ILE A 269 -7.06 0.38 -13.23
C ILE A 269 -7.75 -0.89 -13.72
N THR A 270 -7.86 -1.04 -15.05
CA THR A 270 -8.35 -2.24 -15.74
C THR A 270 -7.76 -2.34 -17.15
N GLY A 271 -8.18 -3.32 -17.93
CA GLY A 271 -7.87 -3.46 -19.36
C GLY A 271 -9.09 -3.26 -20.25
N ASP A 272 -8.88 -2.89 -21.51
CA ASP A 272 -9.97 -2.68 -22.48
C ASP A 272 -10.63 -4.00 -22.97
N HIS A 273 -10.01 -5.15 -22.68
CA HIS A 273 -10.59 -6.49 -22.88
C HIS A 273 -10.94 -7.19 -21.55
N ASP A 274 -10.91 -6.44 -20.44
CA ASP A 274 -11.23 -6.96 -19.12
C ASP A 274 -12.75 -7.03 -18.92
N ILE A 275 -13.23 -8.15 -18.35
CA ILE A 275 -14.66 -8.33 -18.04
C ILE A 275 -15.21 -7.30 -17.04
N ALA A 276 -14.34 -6.66 -16.26
CA ALA A 276 -14.70 -5.64 -15.29
C ALA A 276 -14.83 -4.23 -15.92
N GLU A 277 -14.20 -3.98 -17.08
CA GLU A 277 -14.21 -2.67 -17.74
C GLU A 277 -15.65 -2.14 -17.95
N PRO A 278 -16.61 -2.93 -18.48
CA PRO A 278 -17.99 -2.46 -18.70
C PRO A 278 -18.74 -2.09 -17.41
N CYS A 279 -18.23 -2.45 -16.23
CA CYS A 279 -18.77 -2.07 -14.94
C CYS A 279 -17.99 -0.92 -14.31
N MET A 280 -16.65 -0.94 -14.42
CA MET A 280 -15.79 0.10 -13.85
C MET A 280 -15.96 1.45 -14.56
N THR A 281 -15.90 1.48 -15.88
CA THR A 281 -15.94 2.73 -16.65
C THR A 281 -17.19 3.55 -16.38
N PRO A 282 -18.43 3.03 -16.45
CA PRO A 282 -19.61 3.85 -16.16
C PRO A 282 -19.65 4.35 -14.71
N MET A 283 -19.15 3.56 -13.75
CA MET A 283 -19.06 3.97 -12.35
C MET A 283 -18.07 5.11 -12.15
N LEU A 284 -16.86 4.99 -12.69
CA LEU A 284 -15.83 6.05 -12.59
C LEU A 284 -16.29 7.33 -13.30
N ASP A 285 -16.97 7.21 -14.45
CA ASP A 285 -17.56 8.37 -15.16
C ASP A 285 -18.70 9.00 -14.35
N ALA A 286 -19.47 8.21 -13.61
CA ALA A 286 -20.48 8.74 -12.67
C ALA A 286 -19.81 9.48 -11.49
N MET A 287 -18.71 8.94 -10.96
CA MET A 287 -17.92 9.62 -9.90
C MET A 287 -17.38 10.97 -10.36
N LYS A 288 -16.90 11.12 -11.59
CA LYS A 288 -16.45 12.40 -12.17
C LYS A 288 -17.54 13.48 -12.22
N ARG A 289 -18.83 13.09 -12.18
CA ARG A 289 -19.95 14.03 -12.08
C ARG A 289 -20.23 14.54 -10.66
N ILE A 290 -19.43 14.11 -9.68
CA ILE A 290 -19.47 14.56 -8.28
C ILE A 290 -18.06 15.14 -7.92
N PRO A 291 -17.63 16.22 -8.60
CA PRO A 291 -16.24 16.70 -8.51
C PRO A 291 -15.87 17.26 -7.13
N GLU A 292 -16.85 17.65 -6.32
CA GLU A 292 -16.63 18.07 -4.94
C GLU A 292 -16.13 16.94 -4.02
N THR A 293 -16.33 15.68 -4.44
CA THR A 293 -15.81 14.50 -3.75
C THR A 293 -14.73 13.80 -4.55
N PHE A 294 -14.92 13.66 -5.87
CA PHE A 294 -14.07 12.89 -6.78
C PHE A 294 -13.51 13.79 -7.88
N ALA A 295 -12.44 14.52 -7.56
CA ALA A 295 -11.72 15.33 -8.52
C ALA A 295 -10.81 14.44 -9.39
N ALA A 296 -11.11 14.38 -10.70
CA ALA A 296 -10.35 13.57 -11.65
C ALA A 296 -9.27 14.36 -12.39
N GLU A 297 -9.24 15.68 -12.26
CA GLU A 297 -8.32 16.56 -12.98
C GLU A 297 -7.87 17.72 -12.08
N GLY A 298 -6.73 18.32 -12.42
CA GLY A 298 -6.18 19.48 -11.72
C GLY A 298 -5.29 19.15 -10.55
N ALA A 299 -4.84 20.17 -9.84
CA ALA A 299 -3.89 20.03 -8.72
C ALA A 299 -4.48 19.29 -7.52
N ASP A 300 -5.80 19.30 -7.38
CA ASP A 300 -6.53 18.66 -6.29
C ASP A 300 -7.11 17.29 -6.69
N ALA A 301 -6.63 16.71 -7.82
CA ALA A 301 -7.08 15.41 -8.27
C ALA A 301 -6.85 14.34 -7.18
N ASN A 302 -7.90 13.55 -6.93
CA ASN A 302 -7.86 12.45 -5.97
C ASN A 302 -8.37 11.12 -6.55
N VAL A 303 -8.79 11.11 -7.84
CA VAL A 303 -9.22 9.90 -8.54
C VAL A 303 -8.54 9.82 -9.90
N TRP A 304 -7.79 8.76 -10.13
CA TRP A 304 -7.19 8.41 -11.42
C TRP A 304 -7.77 7.11 -11.93
N TYR A 305 -8.05 7.04 -13.22
CA TYR A 305 -8.55 5.83 -13.86
C TYR A 305 -7.76 5.50 -15.11
N PHE A 306 -7.15 4.32 -15.14
CA PHE A 306 -6.32 3.84 -16.24
C PHE A 306 -6.96 2.63 -16.90
N VAL A 307 -7.04 2.64 -18.23
CA VAL A 307 -7.47 1.50 -19.03
C VAL A 307 -6.30 1.08 -19.93
N LYS A 308 -5.70 -0.08 -19.61
CA LYS A 308 -4.60 -0.62 -20.42
C LYS A 308 -5.13 -1.14 -21.73
N LYS A 309 -4.58 -0.65 -22.87
CA LYS A 309 -4.88 -1.19 -24.18
C LYS A 309 -4.39 -2.64 -24.32
N GLY A 310 -5.27 -3.55 -24.75
CA GLY A 310 -4.98 -4.97 -24.86
C GLY A 310 -4.90 -5.70 -23.52
N GLY A 311 -5.33 -5.08 -22.42
CA GLY A 311 -5.34 -5.70 -21.09
C GLY A 311 -6.55 -6.60 -20.87
N TRP A 312 -6.34 -7.73 -20.21
CA TRP A 312 -7.34 -8.75 -19.91
C TRP A 312 -7.57 -8.90 -18.40
N HIS A 313 -8.62 -9.63 -18.02
CA HIS A 313 -8.88 -10.01 -16.63
C HIS A 313 -7.91 -11.11 -16.19
N SER A 314 -6.65 -10.75 -15.96
CA SER A 314 -5.59 -11.72 -15.69
C SER A 314 -4.59 -11.25 -14.63
N VAL A 315 -4.02 -12.22 -13.89
CA VAL A 315 -2.93 -11.94 -12.93
C VAL A 315 -1.69 -11.38 -13.64
N ALA A 316 -1.46 -11.76 -14.91
CA ALA A 316 -0.35 -11.23 -15.69
C ALA A 316 -0.50 -9.73 -15.94
N ASP A 317 -1.72 -9.26 -16.27
CA ASP A 317 -1.99 -7.83 -16.41
C ASP A 317 -1.90 -7.10 -15.06
N VAL A 318 -2.38 -7.70 -13.97
CA VAL A 318 -2.22 -7.13 -12.62
C VAL A 318 -0.76 -6.91 -12.26
N LYS A 319 0.14 -7.82 -12.61
CA LYS A 319 1.59 -7.64 -12.39
C LYS A 319 2.13 -6.43 -13.15
N GLU A 320 1.70 -6.21 -14.39
CA GLU A 320 2.07 -5.01 -15.15
C GLU A 320 1.47 -3.73 -14.56
N TYR A 321 0.24 -3.78 -14.03
CA TYR A 321 -0.36 -2.65 -13.34
C TYR A 321 0.46 -2.28 -12.09
N LEU A 322 0.80 -3.26 -11.27
CA LEU A 322 1.60 -3.04 -10.06
C LEU A 322 3.02 -2.54 -10.40
N TYR A 323 3.67 -3.05 -11.44
CA TYR A 323 4.96 -2.56 -11.91
C TYR A 323 4.94 -1.05 -12.19
N ASN A 324 3.86 -0.55 -12.78
CA ASN A 324 3.73 0.86 -13.14
C ASN A 324 3.17 1.74 -12.01
N LEU A 325 2.31 1.19 -11.14
CA LEU A 325 1.66 1.95 -10.07
C LEU A 325 2.52 2.09 -8.82
N LEU A 326 3.26 1.05 -8.42
CA LEU A 326 4.01 1.06 -7.16
C LEU A 326 5.02 2.21 -7.05
N PRO A 327 5.75 2.60 -8.11
CA PRO A 327 6.69 3.73 -8.06
C PRO A 327 6.06 5.10 -7.81
N VAL A 328 4.75 5.25 -8.02
CA VAL A 328 4.01 6.54 -7.92
C VAL A 328 2.92 6.51 -6.85
N LEU A 329 2.89 5.46 -6.03
CA LEU A 329 1.81 5.26 -5.07
C LEU A 329 1.94 6.15 -3.84
N TYR A 330 3.18 6.44 -3.37
CA TYR A 330 3.47 7.22 -2.15
C TYR A 330 4.28 8.47 -2.42
#